data_03212623e502e2f44c6e31936d441176
#
_entry.id   03212623e502e2f44c6e31936d441176
#
_cell.length_a   1.000
_cell.length_b   1.000
_cell.length_c   1.000
_cell.angle_alpha   90.00
_cell.angle_beta   90.00
_cell.angle_gamma   90.00
#
_symmetry.space_group_name_H-M   'P 1'
#
loop_
_entity.id
_entity.type
_entity.pdbx_description
1 polymer ?
#
loop_
_entity_poly.entity_id
_entity_poly.type
_entity_poly.pdbx_seq_one_letter_code
_entity_poly.pdbx_strand_id
1 'polypeptide(L)'
;MHRGKQVGLVDARVERFNDGEIFVEVFENVRGEDMFIIQPTSNPANDNLMELLIMADALRRSSAARVTAVLPYFGYARQDRRTKARTPITAKLVANMLVGTGVERVLTMDLHAAQIQGFFDIPVDNLYASPIFALDIKTQFKERMDELMVVSPDVGGVARARELAKRINSPLAIVDKRREKPGEIAEMTVIGDVTGKTCLIVDDMCDTAGTLCKAAEVLLENGAKEVHSYITHGVMSGPAVDRVTKSVMKSLVLTDTIAPTAAVQGAPNIRIVPTAPVFAQAILNIWNGTSVSSLFEAETLSPIYDGMYAAE
;
A
#
# COMPACT_ATOMS: atom_id res chain seq x y z
N MET A 1 19.95 -25.99 -0.07
CA MET A 1 18.69 -26.69 0.30
C MET A 1 18.41 -26.43 1.78
N HIS A 2 17.57 -25.42 2.08
CA HIS A 2 17.21 -25.09 3.48
C HIS A 2 15.90 -25.83 3.87
N ARG A 3 15.82 -27.12 3.67
CA ARG A 3 14.65 -27.92 4.07
C ARG A 3 14.61 -28.02 5.60
N GLY A 4 13.60 -27.39 6.21
CA GLY A 4 13.21 -27.62 7.60
C GLY A 4 13.49 -26.50 8.60
N LYS A 5 14.07 -25.36 8.21
CA LYS A 5 14.16 -24.20 9.10
C LYS A 5 12.83 -23.42 9.05
N GLN A 6 12.26 -23.14 10.19
CA GLN A 6 11.11 -22.25 10.35
C GLN A 6 11.63 -20.81 10.33
N VAL A 7 10.98 -19.91 9.59
CA VAL A 7 11.26 -18.47 9.69
C VAL A 7 10.75 -17.99 11.04
N GLY A 8 11.64 -17.53 11.88
CA GLY A 8 11.33 -17.02 13.21
C GLY A 8 11.65 -15.53 13.34
N LEU A 9 11.11 -14.88 14.37
CA LEU A 9 11.54 -13.54 14.75
C LEU A 9 12.88 -13.63 15.45
N VAL A 10 13.79 -12.74 15.08
CA VAL A 10 15.09 -12.56 15.72
C VAL A 10 14.92 -11.59 16.89
N ASP A 11 15.50 -11.93 18.04
CA ASP A 11 15.50 -11.04 19.19
C ASP A 11 16.43 -9.84 18.91
N ALA A 12 15.83 -8.65 18.98
CA ALA A 12 16.52 -7.39 18.71
C ALA A 12 15.90 -6.26 19.52
N ARG A 13 16.69 -5.24 19.78
CA ARG A 13 16.30 -4.05 20.52
C ARG A 13 16.44 -2.81 19.65
N VAL A 14 15.40 -2.00 19.60
CA VAL A 14 15.39 -0.66 19.00
C VAL A 14 15.04 0.33 20.09
N GLU A 15 15.94 1.23 20.39
CA GLU A 15 15.79 2.23 21.45
C GLU A 15 16.16 3.62 20.94
N ARG A 16 15.89 4.63 21.74
CA ARG A 16 16.31 6.00 21.50
C ARG A 16 17.15 6.50 22.65
N PHE A 17 18.27 7.15 22.34
CA PHE A 17 18.98 7.96 23.30
C PHE A 17 18.16 9.19 23.71
N ASN A 18 18.57 9.85 24.80
CA ASN A 18 17.84 11.02 25.31
C ASN A 18 17.77 12.20 24.33
N ASP A 19 18.69 12.28 23.38
CA ASP A 19 18.73 13.26 22.29
C ASP A 19 17.90 12.85 21.06
N GLY A 20 17.32 11.63 21.09
CA GLY A 20 16.44 11.09 20.04
C GLY A 20 17.18 10.25 19.00
N GLU A 21 18.51 10.10 19.08
CA GLU A 21 19.25 9.18 18.19
C GLU A 21 18.80 7.73 18.40
N ILE A 22 18.72 6.99 17.29
CA ILE A 22 18.25 5.61 17.27
C ILE A 22 19.41 4.65 17.51
N PHE A 23 19.23 3.72 18.43
CA PHE A 23 20.14 2.62 18.70
C PHE A 23 19.48 1.28 18.39
N VAL A 24 20.22 0.40 17.71
CA VAL A 24 19.76 -0.94 17.34
C VAL A 24 20.78 -1.97 17.81
N GLU A 25 20.31 -3.04 18.43
CA GLU A 25 21.13 -4.19 18.83
C GLU A 25 20.40 -5.49 18.46
N VAL A 26 21.11 -6.41 17.81
CA VAL A 26 20.63 -7.74 17.45
C VAL A 26 21.29 -8.75 18.38
N PHE A 27 20.49 -9.51 19.14
CA PHE A 27 20.99 -10.42 20.17
C PHE A 27 21.33 -11.82 19.67
N GLU A 28 20.88 -12.19 18.48
CA GLU A 28 21.13 -13.50 17.89
C GLU A 28 22.25 -13.47 16.85
N ASN A 29 22.85 -14.64 16.62
CA ASN A 29 23.83 -14.80 15.55
C ASN A 29 23.14 -14.88 14.19
N VAL A 30 23.34 -13.86 13.38
CA VAL A 30 22.75 -13.73 12.04
C VAL A 30 23.74 -14.03 10.90
N ARG A 31 24.96 -14.49 11.23
CA ARG A 31 26.03 -14.77 10.26
C ARG A 31 25.59 -15.84 9.26
N GLY A 32 25.61 -15.49 7.99
CA GLY A 32 25.26 -16.40 6.90
C GLY A 32 23.76 -16.67 6.76
N GLU A 33 22.91 -15.97 7.51
CA GLU A 33 21.45 -16.12 7.41
C GLU A 33 20.83 -15.07 6.47
N ASP A 34 19.71 -15.43 5.85
CA ASP A 34 18.86 -14.52 5.08
C ASP A 34 17.96 -13.75 6.03
N MET A 35 18.12 -12.44 6.09
CA MET A 35 17.43 -11.57 7.03
C MET A 35 16.35 -10.74 6.33
N PHE A 36 15.19 -10.62 6.98
CA PHE A 36 14.07 -9.79 6.53
C PHE A 36 13.78 -8.72 7.57
N ILE A 37 13.86 -7.44 7.18
CA ILE A 37 13.49 -6.30 8.03
C ILE A 37 12.10 -5.85 7.61
N ILE A 38 11.12 -6.00 8.49
CA ILE A 38 9.74 -5.56 8.23
C ILE A 38 9.56 -4.17 8.85
N GLN A 39 9.52 -3.14 8.03
CA GLN A 39 9.44 -1.75 8.47
C GLN A 39 8.65 -0.88 7.48
N PRO A 40 7.40 -0.51 7.75
CA PRO A 40 6.71 0.51 6.95
C PRO A 40 7.39 1.86 7.18
N THR A 41 7.69 2.58 6.09
CA THR A 41 8.28 3.92 6.16
C THR A 41 7.21 5.02 6.14
N SER A 42 6.11 4.78 6.87
CA SER A 42 5.02 5.72 7.13
C SER A 42 5.37 6.70 8.26
N ASN A 43 4.42 7.51 8.66
CA ASN A 43 4.61 8.48 9.77
C ASN A 43 4.87 7.75 11.12
N PRO A 44 5.94 8.14 11.86
CA PRO A 44 6.93 9.18 11.58
C PRO A 44 7.98 8.72 10.55
N ALA A 45 7.83 9.19 9.30
CA ALA A 45 8.55 8.63 8.14
C ALA A 45 10.07 8.70 8.24
N ASN A 46 10.62 9.80 8.76
CA ASN A 46 12.06 9.98 8.90
C ASN A 46 12.65 9.01 9.92
N ASP A 47 11.97 8.83 11.03
CA ASP A 47 12.38 7.95 12.11
C ASP A 47 12.34 6.49 11.65
N ASN A 48 11.21 6.08 11.07
CA ASN A 48 11.03 4.72 10.55
C ASN A 48 12.05 4.38 9.44
N LEU A 49 12.37 5.36 8.58
CA LEU A 49 13.40 5.20 7.56
C LEU A 49 14.79 5.05 8.22
N MET A 50 15.11 5.89 9.21
CA MET A 50 16.40 5.81 9.89
C MET A 50 16.57 4.50 10.68
N GLU A 51 15.52 4.02 11.36
CA GLU A 51 15.52 2.71 12.02
C GLU A 51 15.84 1.58 11.03
N LEU A 52 15.18 1.59 9.87
CA LEU A 52 15.44 0.62 8.80
C LEU A 52 16.90 0.63 8.33
N LEU A 53 17.46 1.83 8.10
CA LEU A 53 18.84 1.99 7.62
C LEU A 53 19.85 1.51 8.65
N ILE A 54 19.66 1.85 9.92
CA ILE A 54 20.54 1.42 11.02
C ILE A 54 20.45 -0.09 11.23
N MET A 55 19.24 -0.67 11.18
CA MET A 55 19.04 -2.12 11.27
C MET A 55 19.74 -2.86 10.13
N ALA A 56 19.61 -2.35 8.89
CA ALA A 56 20.28 -2.94 7.73
C ALA A 56 21.82 -2.91 7.88
N ASP A 57 22.39 -1.80 8.32
CA ASP A 57 23.84 -1.69 8.59
C ASP A 57 24.30 -2.64 9.69
N ALA A 58 23.52 -2.78 10.78
CA ALA A 58 23.80 -3.71 11.87
C ALA A 58 23.85 -5.17 11.37
N LEU A 59 22.88 -5.60 10.60
CA LEU A 59 22.82 -6.95 10.01
C LEU A 59 23.97 -7.20 9.04
N ARG A 60 24.26 -6.23 8.15
CA ARG A 60 25.40 -6.31 7.24
C ARG A 60 26.73 -6.46 7.99
N ARG A 61 26.97 -5.66 9.03
CA ARG A 61 28.18 -5.72 9.87
C ARG A 61 28.27 -7.03 10.66
N SER A 62 27.12 -7.63 10.97
CA SER A 62 27.05 -8.94 11.63
C SER A 62 27.18 -10.10 10.64
N SER A 63 27.51 -9.83 9.38
CA SER A 63 27.74 -10.80 8.30
C SER A 63 26.49 -11.64 7.95
N ALA A 64 25.30 -11.05 7.99
CA ALA A 64 24.13 -11.64 7.34
C ALA A 64 24.46 -11.96 5.87
N ALA A 65 23.94 -13.07 5.35
CA ALA A 65 24.21 -13.46 3.97
C ALA A 65 23.46 -12.58 2.98
N ARG A 66 22.24 -12.17 3.33
CA ARG A 66 21.39 -11.32 2.51
C ARG A 66 20.43 -10.52 3.41
N VAL A 67 20.20 -9.26 3.08
CA VAL A 67 19.22 -8.41 3.78
C VAL A 67 18.11 -7.99 2.81
N THR A 68 16.88 -8.39 3.10
CA THR A 68 15.66 -7.99 2.37
C THR A 68 14.88 -6.98 3.20
N ALA A 69 14.65 -5.79 2.66
CA ALA A 69 13.75 -4.81 3.26
C ALA A 69 12.30 -5.08 2.83
N VAL A 70 11.45 -5.42 3.79
CA VAL A 70 10.00 -5.59 3.60
C VAL A 70 9.31 -4.31 4.02
N LEU A 71 8.86 -3.55 3.05
CA LEU A 71 8.29 -2.21 3.20
C LEU A 71 6.82 -2.24 2.78
N PRO A 72 5.88 -2.60 3.67
CA PRO A 72 4.46 -2.62 3.31
C PRO A 72 4.00 -1.28 2.72
N TYR A 73 4.52 -0.18 3.24
CA TYR A 73 4.42 1.15 2.66
C TYR A 73 5.81 1.73 2.39
N PHE A 74 6.07 2.13 1.14
CA PHE A 74 7.28 2.82 0.73
C PHE A 74 7.08 4.34 0.81
N GLY A 75 7.61 4.96 1.84
CA GLY A 75 7.56 6.40 2.05
C GLY A 75 8.30 7.19 0.96
N TYR A 76 7.98 8.48 0.81
CA TYR A 76 8.55 9.36 -0.23
C TYR A 76 8.22 8.97 -1.68
N ALA A 77 7.43 7.94 -1.92
CA ALA A 77 7.06 7.46 -3.26
C ALA A 77 6.39 8.53 -4.13
N ARG A 78 5.67 9.50 -3.52
CA ARG A 78 5.03 10.63 -4.24
C ARG A 78 6.03 11.61 -4.87
N GLN A 79 7.32 11.52 -4.51
CA GLN A 79 8.39 12.36 -5.05
C GLN A 79 9.26 11.54 -6.03
N ASP A 80 8.59 10.92 -7.00
CA ASP A 80 9.16 10.02 -8.03
C ASP A 80 9.73 10.77 -9.25
N ARG A 81 9.43 12.06 -9.37
CA ARG A 81 9.84 12.92 -10.49
C ARG A 81 9.94 14.38 -10.07
N ARG A 82 10.63 15.18 -10.87
CA ARG A 82 10.67 16.62 -10.68
C ARG A 82 9.35 17.24 -11.17
N THR A 83 8.59 17.83 -10.27
CA THR A 83 7.34 18.54 -10.58
C THR A 83 7.53 20.05 -10.78
N LYS A 84 8.66 20.59 -10.29
CA LYS A 84 9.07 21.99 -10.43
C LYS A 84 10.57 22.06 -10.65
N ALA A 85 11.05 23.22 -11.12
CA ALA A 85 12.49 23.50 -11.19
C ALA A 85 13.14 23.38 -9.82
N ARG A 86 14.35 22.80 -9.76
CA ARG A 86 15.18 22.67 -8.55
C ARG A 86 14.54 21.85 -7.41
N THR A 87 13.65 20.90 -7.72
CA THR A 87 13.12 19.93 -6.77
C THR A 87 13.89 18.61 -6.85
N PRO A 88 13.97 17.85 -5.75
CA PRO A 88 14.62 16.53 -5.74
C PRO A 88 13.74 15.46 -6.40
N ILE A 89 14.32 14.27 -6.55
CA ILE A 89 13.60 13.00 -6.76
C ILE A 89 13.85 12.16 -5.50
N THR A 90 13.07 12.41 -4.45
CA THR A 90 13.36 11.85 -3.13
C THR A 90 13.17 10.34 -3.08
N ALA A 91 12.28 9.77 -3.89
CA ALA A 91 12.14 8.33 -4.03
C ALA A 91 13.45 7.66 -4.49
N LYS A 92 14.22 8.28 -5.43
CA LYS A 92 15.54 7.79 -5.85
C LYS A 92 16.57 7.96 -4.73
N LEU A 93 16.54 9.06 -3.97
CA LEU A 93 17.43 9.24 -2.82
C LEU A 93 17.23 8.13 -1.80
N VAL A 94 15.99 7.84 -1.42
CA VAL A 94 15.67 6.75 -0.47
C VAL A 94 16.12 5.39 -1.02
N ALA A 95 15.91 5.10 -2.30
CA ALA A 95 16.40 3.88 -2.93
C ALA A 95 17.93 3.75 -2.81
N ASN A 96 18.68 4.83 -3.07
CA ASN A 96 20.13 4.83 -2.94
C ASN A 96 20.59 4.63 -1.49
N MET A 97 19.89 5.22 -0.52
CA MET A 97 20.20 5.04 0.92
C MET A 97 20.02 3.58 1.34
N LEU A 98 18.93 2.94 0.94
CA LEU A 98 18.67 1.51 1.22
C LEU A 98 19.77 0.62 0.64
N VAL A 99 20.09 0.78 -0.63
CA VAL A 99 21.17 0.01 -1.30
C VAL A 99 22.52 0.28 -0.61
N GLY A 100 22.82 1.54 -0.28
CA GLY A 100 24.06 1.95 0.37
C GLY A 100 24.27 1.29 1.74
N THR A 101 23.23 1.00 2.49
CA THR A 101 23.30 0.33 3.80
C THR A 101 23.39 -1.20 3.70
N GLY A 102 23.31 -1.78 2.50
CA GLY A 102 23.45 -3.21 2.30
C GLY A 102 22.15 -3.98 2.13
N VAL A 103 21.05 -3.29 1.89
CA VAL A 103 19.82 -3.94 1.41
C VAL A 103 20.07 -4.48 0.01
N GLU A 104 19.75 -5.77 -0.21
CA GLU A 104 19.98 -6.47 -1.47
C GLU A 104 18.67 -6.84 -2.20
N ARG A 105 17.53 -6.64 -1.57
CA ARG A 105 16.19 -6.83 -2.14
C ARG A 105 15.18 -5.96 -1.41
N VAL A 106 14.19 -5.46 -2.13
CA VAL A 106 13.03 -4.77 -1.55
C VAL A 106 11.77 -5.57 -1.88
N LEU A 107 10.93 -5.80 -0.88
CA LEU A 107 9.57 -6.32 -1.01
C LEU A 107 8.61 -5.22 -0.55
N THR A 108 7.68 -4.81 -1.38
CA THR A 108 6.73 -3.72 -1.07
C THR A 108 5.36 -3.99 -1.68
N MET A 109 4.39 -3.12 -1.44
CA MET A 109 3.06 -3.21 -2.02
C MET A 109 2.66 -1.88 -2.67
N ASP A 110 2.03 -1.93 -3.84
CA ASP A 110 1.42 -0.81 -4.57
C ASP A 110 2.26 0.48 -4.54
N LEU A 111 3.46 0.42 -5.10
CA LEU A 111 4.26 1.63 -5.32
C LEU A 111 3.43 2.71 -6.02
N HIS A 112 3.51 3.95 -5.55
CA HIS A 112 2.79 5.09 -6.12
C HIS A 112 2.95 5.21 -7.63
N ALA A 113 4.14 4.89 -8.13
CA ALA A 113 4.45 4.84 -9.53
C ALA A 113 5.32 3.60 -9.83
N ALA A 114 4.90 2.78 -10.79
CA ALA A 114 5.57 1.50 -11.10
C ALA A 114 7.05 1.69 -11.50
N GLN A 115 7.41 2.81 -12.12
CA GLN A 115 8.78 3.14 -12.50
C GLN A 115 9.74 3.32 -11.31
N ILE A 116 9.25 3.47 -10.07
CA ILE A 116 10.11 3.52 -8.87
C ILE A 116 10.94 2.24 -8.73
N GLN A 117 10.45 1.10 -9.20
CA GLN A 117 11.23 -0.14 -9.26
C GLN A 117 12.56 0.05 -10.02
N GLY A 118 12.56 0.86 -11.07
CA GLY A 118 13.77 1.20 -11.84
C GLY A 118 14.72 2.17 -11.14
N PHE A 119 14.41 2.67 -9.95
CA PHE A 119 15.32 3.48 -9.15
C PHE A 119 16.31 2.63 -8.34
N PHE A 120 16.03 1.33 -8.24
CA PHE A 120 16.87 0.38 -7.54
C PHE A 120 17.73 -0.41 -8.53
N ASP A 121 19.00 -0.60 -8.18
CA ASP A 121 19.91 -1.51 -8.89
C ASP A 121 19.90 -2.92 -8.26
N ILE A 122 18.93 -3.19 -7.41
CA ILE A 122 18.65 -4.48 -6.75
C ILE A 122 17.23 -4.94 -7.09
N PRO A 123 16.90 -6.23 -6.93
CA PRO A 123 15.54 -6.73 -7.14
C PRO A 123 14.51 -6.03 -6.27
N VAL A 124 13.36 -5.68 -6.87
CA VAL A 124 12.19 -5.13 -6.19
C VAL A 124 10.98 -5.98 -6.52
N ASP A 125 10.40 -6.62 -5.51
CA ASP A 125 9.15 -7.33 -5.60
C ASP A 125 8.03 -6.38 -5.13
N ASN A 126 7.24 -5.88 -6.09
CA ASN A 126 6.10 -5.02 -5.80
C ASN A 126 4.82 -5.85 -5.83
N LEU A 127 4.26 -6.15 -4.66
CA LEU A 127 2.96 -6.79 -4.52
C LEU A 127 1.84 -5.82 -4.88
N TYR A 128 0.63 -6.36 -5.10
CA TYR A 128 -0.56 -5.58 -5.40
C TYR A 128 -1.71 -5.91 -4.45
N ALA A 129 -2.42 -4.89 -3.98
CA ALA A 129 -3.62 -5.08 -3.16
C ALA A 129 -4.86 -5.48 -4.01
N SER A 130 -4.82 -5.23 -5.33
CA SER A 130 -5.97 -5.51 -6.21
C SER A 130 -6.49 -6.96 -6.15
N PRO A 131 -5.68 -8.02 -6.02
CA PRO A 131 -6.20 -9.37 -5.81
C PRO A 131 -6.92 -9.55 -4.46
N ILE A 132 -6.39 -8.92 -3.40
CA ILE A 132 -6.99 -8.95 -2.05
C ILE A 132 -8.34 -8.21 -2.08
N PHE A 133 -8.38 -7.03 -2.67
CA PHE A 133 -9.60 -6.24 -2.85
C PHE A 133 -10.63 -6.98 -3.69
N ALA A 134 -10.21 -7.69 -4.74
CA ALA A 134 -11.13 -8.48 -5.55
C ALA A 134 -11.80 -9.61 -4.75
N LEU A 135 -11.09 -10.28 -3.85
CA LEU A 135 -11.65 -11.29 -2.94
C LEU A 135 -12.67 -10.65 -1.98
N ASP A 136 -12.30 -9.55 -1.35
CA ASP A 136 -13.17 -8.82 -0.43
C ASP A 136 -14.44 -8.32 -1.15
N ILE A 137 -14.31 -7.68 -2.32
CA ILE A 137 -15.44 -7.18 -3.10
C ILE A 137 -16.38 -8.33 -3.49
N LYS A 138 -15.86 -9.45 -3.96
CA LYS A 138 -16.68 -10.63 -4.30
C LYS A 138 -17.44 -11.18 -3.10
N THR A 139 -16.89 -11.05 -1.90
CA THR A 139 -17.55 -11.45 -0.66
C THR A 139 -18.62 -10.44 -0.25
N GLN A 140 -18.28 -9.14 -0.22
CA GLN A 140 -19.17 -8.08 0.27
C GLN A 140 -20.33 -7.77 -0.70
N PHE A 141 -20.12 -7.91 -2.01
CA PHE A 141 -21.08 -7.56 -3.04
C PHE A 141 -21.61 -8.76 -3.84
N LYS A 142 -21.50 -9.97 -3.29
CA LYS A 142 -21.80 -11.25 -3.97
C LYS A 142 -23.06 -11.24 -4.84
N GLU A 143 -24.14 -10.63 -4.35
CA GLU A 143 -25.46 -10.62 -5.01
C GLU A 143 -25.67 -9.41 -5.94
N ARG A 144 -24.70 -8.47 -5.98
CA ARG A 144 -24.81 -7.19 -6.69
C ARG A 144 -23.61 -6.88 -7.57
N MET A 145 -22.89 -7.91 -8.01
CA MET A 145 -21.66 -7.74 -8.82
C MET A 145 -21.91 -7.00 -10.15
N ASP A 146 -23.09 -7.14 -10.75
CA ASP A 146 -23.53 -6.49 -11.99
C ASP A 146 -23.87 -4.99 -11.80
N GLU A 147 -24.15 -4.56 -10.57
CA GLU A 147 -24.37 -3.15 -10.23
C GLU A 147 -23.03 -2.38 -10.09
N LEU A 148 -21.90 -3.07 -9.98
CA LEU A 148 -20.62 -2.43 -9.67
C LEU A 148 -20.04 -1.64 -10.83
N MET A 149 -19.38 -0.53 -10.50
CA MET A 149 -18.56 0.29 -11.38
C MET A 149 -17.27 0.65 -10.66
N VAL A 150 -16.14 0.19 -11.18
CA VAL A 150 -14.83 0.63 -10.66
C VAL A 150 -14.56 2.05 -11.15
N VAL A 151 -14.03 2.89 -10.28
CA VAL A 151 -13.76 4.31 -10.58
C VAL A 151 -12.32 4.66 -10.24
N SER A 152 -11.62 5.26 -11.20
CA SER A 152 -10.35 5.92 -10.92
C SER A 152 -10.60 7.37 -10.46
N PRO A 153 -10.04 7.81 -9.33
CA PRO A 153 -10.24 9.17 -8.83
C PRO A 153 -9.46 10.24 -9.63
N ASP A 154 -8.58 9.83 -10.52
CA ASP A 154 -7.83 10.68 -11.44
C ASP A 154 -7.29 9.88 -12.63
N VAL A 155 -6.66 10.59 -13.58
CA VAL A 155 -6.08 9.96 -14.78
C VAL A 155 -4.84 9.09 -14.43
N GLY A 156 -4.11 9.42 -13.37
CA GLY A 156 -2.91 8.67 -12.94
C GLY A 156 -3.23 7.27 -12.43
N GLY A 157 -4.38 7.10 -11.75
CA GLY A 157 -4.84 5.83 -11.16
C GLY A 157 -5.51 4.86 -12.14
N VAL A 158 -5.75 5.27 -13.41
CA VAL A 158 -6.53 4.47 -14.38
C VAL A 158 -5.99 3.06 -14.59
N ALA A 159 -4.68 2.87 -14.63
CA ALA A 159 -4.10 1.55 -14.82
C ALA A 159 -4.43 0.60 -13.65
N ARG A 160 -4.33 1.09 -12.42
CA ARG A 160 -4.69 0.37 -11.18
C ARG A 160 -6.18 0.03 -11.15
N ALA A 161 -7.03 1.01 -11.41
CA ALA A 161 -8.49 0.81 -11.45
C ALA A 161 -8.90 -0.20 -12.52
N ARG A 162 -8.28 -0.15 -13.71
CA ARG A 162 -8.53 -1.11 -14.79
C ARG A 162 -8.15 -2.54 -14.41
N GLU A 163 -7.07 -2.72 -13.67
CA GLU A 163 -6.64 -4.04 -13.21
C GLU A 163 -7.66 -4.64 -12.24
N LEU A 164 -8.17 -3.87 -11.28
CA LEU A 164 -9.23 -4.33 -10.39
C LEU A 164 -10.54 -4.59 -11.16
N ALA A 165 -10.91 -3.69 -12.07
CA ALA A 165 -12.11 -3.85 -12.90
C ALA A 165 -12.11 -5.17 -13.67
N LYS A 166 -10.97 -5.57 -14.25
CA LYS A 166 -10.80 -6.87 -14.90
C LYS A 166 -11.01 -8.04 -13.94
N ARG A 167 -10.44 -7.97 -12.73
CA ARG A 167 -10.50 -9.05 -11.73
C ARG A 167 -11.92 -9.33 -11.23
N ILE A 168 -12.75 -8.31 -11.20
CA ILE A 168 -14.15 -8.43 -10.75
C ILE A 168 -15.15 -8.36 -11.92
N ASN A 169 -14.68 -8.33 -13.16
CA ASN A 169 -15.50 -8.20 -14.39
C ASN A 169 -16.47 -7.01 -14.34
N SER A 170 -15.99 -5.86 -13.91
CA SER A 170 -16.76 -4.62 -13.78
C SER A 170 -16.36 -3.60 -14.84
N PRO A 171 -17.27 -2.74 -15.30
CA PRO A 171 -16.92 -1.57 -16.11
C PRO A 171 -16.07 -0.57 -15.31
N LEU A 172 -15.46 0.39 -16.03
CA LEU A 172 -14.56 1.42 -15.47
C LEU A 172 -15.06 2.82 -15.84
N ALA A 173 -15.11 3.70 -14.85
CA ALA A 173 -15.26 5.14 -15.02
C ALA A 173 -14.04 5.90 -14.47
N ILE A 174 -13.92 7.18 -14.80
CA ILE A 174 -12.81 8.04 -14.37
C ILE A 174 -13.38 9.36 -13.88
N VAL A 175 -12.88 9.86 -12.74
CA VAL A 175 -13.09 11.24 -12.31
C VAL A 175 -11.90 12.06 -12.79
N ASP A 176 -12.09 12.85 -13.86
CA ASP A 176 -11.06 13.74 -14.39
C ASP A 176 -11.04 15.06 -13.59
N LYS A 177 -9.90 15.37 -13.01
CA LYS A 177 -9.68 16.56 -12.19
C LYS A 177 -8.90 17.60 -13.00
N ARG A 178 -9.59 18.62 -13.48
CA ARG A 178 -8.98 19.73 -14.19
C ARG A 178 -8.76 20.95 -13.28
N ARG A 179 -7.59 21.53 -13.36
CA ARG A 179 -7.28 22.84 -12.77
C ARG A 179 -6.94 23.77 -13.92
N GLU A 180 -7.78 24.75 -14.19
CA GLU A 180 -7.49 25.74 -15.24
C GLU A 180 -6.37 26.70 -14.79
N LYS A 181 -6.31 27.05 -13.50
CA LYS A 181 -5.25 27.92 -12.95
C LYS A 181 -4.82 27.49 -11.54
N PRO A 182 -3.55 27.79 -11.14
CA PRO A 182 -3.11 27.60 -9.76
C PRO A 182 -3.95 28.43 -8.78
N GLY A 183 -4.62 27.78 -7.83
CA GLY A 183 -5.44 28.44 -6.81
C GLY A 183 -6.95 28.39 -7.05
N GLU A 184 -7.42 27.94 -8.22
CA GLU A 184 -8.85 27.70 -8.48
C GLU A 184 -9.31 26.34 -7.93
N ILE A 185 -10.61 26.27 -7.58
CA ILE A 185 -11.26 25.02 -7.19
C ILE A 185 -11.22 24.09 -8.42
N ALA A 186 -10.60 22.92 -8.26
CA ALA A 186 -10.52 21.96 -9.35
C ALA A 186 -11.93 21.49 -9.74
N GLU A 187 -12.28 21.69 -10.99
CA GLU A 187 -13.48 21.06 -11.57
C GLU A 187 -13.24 19.57 -11.74
N MET A 188 -14.22 18.76 -11.33
CA MET A 188 -14.19 17.31 -11.49
C MET A 188 -15.29 16.88 -12.43
N THR A 189 -14.93 16.15 -13.47
CA THR A 189 -15.88 15.62 -14.48
C THR A 189 -15.82 14.10 -14.48
N VAL A 190 -16.99 13.46 -14.51
CA VAL A 190 -17.07 11.99 -14.63
C VAL A 190 -17.04 11.59 -16.10
N ILE A 191 -16.13 10.68 -16.43
CA ILE A 191 -16.03 10.04 -17.74
C ILE A 191 -16.55 8.61 -17.61
N GLY A 192 -17.65 8.29 -18.23
CA GLY A 192 -18.40 7.04 -18.11
C GLY A 192 -19.79 7.26 -17.50
N ASP A 193 -20.72 6.33 -17.73
CA ASP A 193 -22.08 6.41 -17.18
C ASP A 193 -22.13 5.64 -15.84
N VAL A 194 -22.29 6.40 -14.76
CA VAL A 194 -22.36 5.87 -13.38
C VAL A 194 -23.80 5.81 -12.85
N THR A 195 -24.78 6.15 -13.68
CA THR A 195 -26.20 6.22 -13.29
C THR A 195 -26.68 4.88 -12.73
N GLY A 196 -27.20 4.90 -11.50
CA GLY A 196 -27.73 3.72 -10.80
C GLY A 196 -26.65 2.71 -10.36
N LYS A 197 -25.36 2.98 -10.56
CA LYS A 197 -24.27 2.08 -10.22
C LYS A 197 -23.80 2.26 -8.77
N THR A 198 -23.32 1.16 -8.18
CA THR A 198 -22.51 1.15 -6.96
C THR A 198 -21.05 1.39 -7.36
N CYS A 199 -20.55 2.58 -7.08
CA CYS A 199 -19.21 3.01 -7.49
C CYS A 199 -18.15 2.59 -6.47
N LEU A 200 -17.06 1.97 -6.95
CA LEU A 200 -15.89 1.58 -6.16
C LEU A 200 -14.70 2.45 -6.58
N ILE A 201 -14.38 3.49 -5.81
CA ILE A 201 -13.19 4.31 -6.06
C ILE A 201 -11.95 3.53 -5.63
N VAL A 202 -10.93 3.48 -6.49
CA VAL A 202 -9.69 2.72 -6.23
C VAL A 202 -8.48 3.60 -6.41
N ASP A 203 -7.62 3.65 -5.37
CA ASP A 203 -6.36 4.38 -5.42
C ASP A 203 -5.27 3.69 -4.59
N ASP A 204 -4.00 4.14 -4.75
CA ASP A 204 -2.89 3.61 -3.93
C ASP A 204 -2.90 4.17 -2.52
N MET A 205 -3.25 5.43 -2.32
CA MET A 205 -3.19 6.04 -0.99
C MET A 205 -4.28 7.06 -0.71
N CYS A 206 -4.69 7.12 0.55
CA CYS A 206 -5.52 8.19 1.09
C CYS A 206 -4.73 8.95 2.15
N ASP A 207 -4.37 10.21 1.86
CA ASP A 207 -3.66 11.09 2.79
C ASP A 207 -4.67 11.94 3.60
N THR A 208 -5.11 13.07 3.08
CA THR A 208 -6.06 13.96 3.79
C THR A 208 -7.53 13.70 3.45
N ALA A 209 -7.81 12.74 2.60
CA ALA A 209 -9.14 12.34 2.09
C ALA A 209 -9.92 13.42 1.31
N GLY A 210 -9.39 14.63 1.12
CA GLY A 210 -10.14 15.70 0.47
C GLY A 210 -10.55 15.40 -0.97
N THR A 211 -9.63 14.90 -1.78
CA THR A 211 -9.91 14.52 -3.18
C THR A 211 -10.88 13.33 -3.26
N LEU A 212 -10.70 12.35 -2.38
CA LEU A 212 -11.51 11.14 -2.33
C LEU A 212 -12.97 11.47 -1.98
N CYS A 213 -13.19 12.27 -0.94
CA CYS A 213 -14.54 12.69 -0.54
C CYS A 213 -15.22 13.52 -1.63
N LYS A 214 -14.48 14.44 -2.27
CA LYS A 214 -15.03 15.24 -3.37
C LYS A 214 -15.38 14.40 -4.60
N ALA A 215 -14.55 13.39 -4.94
CA ALA A 215 -14.86 12.45 -6.01
C ALA A 215 -16.16 11.67 -5.72
N ALA A 216 -16.36 11.26 -4.46
CA ALA A 216 -17.59 10.58 -4.04
C ALA A 216 -18.84 11.46 -4.19
N GLU A 217 -18.76 12.76 -3.81
CA GLU A 217 -19.85 13.73 -4.03
C GLU A 217 -20.19 13.85 -5.51
N VAL A 218 -19.18 14.07 -6.36
CA VAL A 218 -19.37 14.22 -7.81
C VAL A 218 -19.99 12.98 -8.45
N LEU A 219 -19.61 11.77 -8.00
CA LEU A 219 -20.23 10.54 -8.49
C LEU A 219 -21.73 10.46 -8.15
N LEU A 220 -22.11 10.81 -6.91
CA LEU A 220 -23.53 10.85 -6.52
C LEU A 220 -24.31 11.93 -7.28
N GLU A 221 -23.72 13.13 -7.49
CA GLU A 221 -24.30 14.20 -8.31
C GLU A 221 -24.55 13.75 -9.76
N ASN A 222 -23.71 12.79 -10.27
CA ASN A 222 -23.86 12.18 -11.59
C ASN A 222 -24.73 10.91 -11.60
N GLY A 223 -25.50 10.66 -10.54
CA GLY A 223 -26.53 9.61 -10.50
C GLY A 223 -26.04 8.25 -9.99
N ALA A 224 -24.82 8.15 -9.41
CA ALA A 224 -24.41 6.93 -8.74
C ALA A 224 -25.37 6.60 -7.57
N LYS A 225 -25.65 5.33 -7.34
CA LYS A 225 -26.52 4.84 -6.27
C LYS A 225 -25.84 4.95 -4.89
N GLU A 226 -24.59 4.54 -4.82
CA GLU A 226 -23.75 4.60 -3.62
C GLU A 226 -22.27 4.57 -4.01
N VAL A 227 -21.42 5.03 -3.11
CA VAL A 227 -19.96 5.10 -3.33
C VAL A 227 -19.23 4.44 -2.18
N HIS A 228 -18.32 3.54 -2.53
CA HIS A 228 -17.34 2.91 -1.65
C HIS A 228 -15.94 3.20 -2.17
N SER A 229 -14.92 3.06 -1.32
CA SER A 229 -13.53 3.24 -1.73
C SER A 229 -12.65 2.11 -1.24
N TYR A 230 -11.69 1.68 -2.07
CA TYR A 230 -10.68 0.66 -1.78
C TYR A 230 -9.31 1.26 -2.00
N ILE A 231 -8.58 1.48 -0.93
CA ILE A 231 -7.32 2.22 -0.93
C ILE A 231 -6.24 1.38 -0.23
N THR A 232 -5.10 1.18 -0.88
CA THR A 232 -4.03 0.37 -0.32
C THR A 232 -3.44 1.02 0.93
N HIS A 233 -2.95 2.26 0.83
CA HIS A 233 -2.23 2.91 1.93
C HIS A 233 -3.07 3.96 2.63
N GLY A 234 -3.54 3.64 3.84
CA GLY A 234 -4.25 4.56 4.70
C GLY A 234 -3.30 5.49 5.45
N VAL A 235 -2.74 6.51 4.78
CA VAL A 235 -1.89 7.51 5.46
C VAL A 235 -2.71 8.29 6.48
N MET A 236 -3.94 8.64 6.16
CA MET A 236 -4.99 9.18 7.03
C MET A 236 -4.51 10.36 7.90
N SER A 237 -3.78 11.30 7.29
CA SER A 237 -3.21 12.43 8.01
C SER A 237 -4.23 13.55 8.26
N GLY A 238 -3.97 14.34 9.31
CA GLY A 238 -4.76 15.51 9.67
C GLY A 238 -6.26 15.18 9.84
N PRO A 239 -7.17 15.87 9.11
CA PRO A 239 -8.62 15.70 9.27
C PRO A 239 -9.21 14.53 8.45
N ALA A 240 -8.39 13.58 7.96
CA ALA A 240 -8.84 12.55 7.02
C ALA A 240 -9.97 11.69 7.58
N VAL A 241 -9.83 11.18 8.81
CA VAL A 241 -10.85 10.35 9.46
C VAL A 241 -12.18 11.10 9.59
N ASP A 242 -12.14 12.33 10.09
CA ASP A 242 -13.32 13.18 10.23
C ASP A 242 -14.02 13.45 8.89
N ARG A 243 -13.23 13.71 7.84
CA ARG A 243 -13.75 13.93 6.49
C ARG A 243 -14.46 12.69 5.96
N VAL A 244 -13.83 11.53 6.09
CA VAL A 244 -14.41 10.26 5.65
C VAL A 244 -15.67 9.94 6.44
N THR A 245 -15.65 10.08 7.76
CA THR A 245 -16.79 9.79 8.62
C THR A 245 -18.01 10.68 8.31
N LYS A 246 -17.76 11.95 7.94
CA LYS A 246 -18.81 12.92 7.59
C LYS A 246 -19.16 12.94 6.09
N SER A 247 -18.45 12.18 5.28
CA SER A 247 -18.64 12.17 3.82
C SER A 247 -19.89 11.38 3.41
N VAL A 248 -20.21 11.49 2.14
CA VAL A 248 -21.30 10.74 1.48
C VAL A 248 -20.91 9.28 1.16
N MET A 249 -19.63 8.91 1.37
CA MET A 249 -19.17 7.54 1.14
C MET A 249 -19.80 6.56 2.14
N LYS A 250 -20.24 5.43 1.64
CA LYS A 250 -20.75 4.33 2.47
C LYS A 250 -19.65 3.62 3.24
N SER A 251 -18.50 3.39 2.60
CA SER A 251 -17.34 2.82 3.28
C SER A 251 -16.02 3.23 2.61
N LEU A 252 -14.98 3.29 3.43
CA LEU A 252 -13.59 3.32 3.01
C LEU A 252 -12.93 2.02 3.49
N VAL A 253 -12.42 1.23 2.57
CA VAL A 253 -11.65 0.02 2.85
C VAL A 253 -10.17 0.34 2.64
N LEU A 254 -9.38 0.12 3.68
CA LEU A 254 -7.94 0.30 3.69
C LEU A 254 -7.26 -1.05 3.91
N THR A 255 -5.99 -1.15 3.54
CA THR A 255 -5.16 -2.25 4.03
C THR A 255 -4.40 -1.85 5.31
N ASP A 256 -3.79 -2.83 5.95
CA ASP A 256 -2.92 -2.66 7.12
C ASP A 256 -1.43 -2.42 6.76
N THR A 257 -1.13 -2.03 5.53
CA THR A 257 0.22 -1.63 5.10
C THR A 257 0.80 -0.46 5.91
N ILE A 258 -0.07 0.34 6.49
CA ILE A 258 0.21 1.34 7.52
C ILE A 258 -0.65 0.97 8.73
N ALA A 259 -0.04 0.89 9.90
CA ALA A 259 -0.76 0.55 11.14
C ALA A 259 -1.92 1.54 11.37
N PRO A 260 -3.18 1.08 11.47
CA PRO A 260 -4.32 1.96 11.65
C PRO A 260 -4.28 2.60 13.04
N THR A 261 -4.47 3.91 13.09
CA THR A 261 -4.59 4.65 14.36
C THR A 261 -5.89 4.30 15.09
N ALA A 262 -5.98 4.58 16.39
CA ALA A 262 -7.21 4.39 17.15
C ALA A 262 -8.41 5.14 16.53
N ALA A 263 -8.18 6.32 15.94
CA ALA A 263 -9.21 7.07 15.23
C ALA A 263 -9.72 6.33 13.97
N VAL A 264 -8.82 5.71 13.21
CA VAL A 264 -9.18 4.89 12.03
C VAL A 264 -9.97 3.65 12.46
N GLN A 265 -9.51 2.96 13.51
CA GLN A 265 -10.18 1.75 14.04
C GLN A 265 -11.57 2.04 14.63
N GLY A 266 -11.76 3.22 15.23
CA GLY A 266 -13.04 3.65 15.79
C GLY A 266 -14.02 4.26 14.81
N ALA A 267 -13.63 4.48 13.55
CA ALA A 267 -14.50 5.11 12.55
C ALA A 267 -15.54 4.11 12.00
N PRO A 268 -16.84 4.44 12.02
CA PRO A 268 -17.92 3.48 11.71
C PRO A 268 -17.97 3.06 10.24
N ASN A 269 -17.38 3.85 9.33
CA ASN A 269 -17.38 3.61 7.89
C ASN A 269 -15.98 3.36 7.33
N ILE A 270 -14.99 3.05 8.18
CA ILE A 270 -13.66 2.63 7.74
C ILE A 270 -13.44 1.17 8.15
N ARG A 271 -13.00 0.35 7.21
CA ARG A 271 -12.71 -1.07 7.42
C ARG A 271 -11.28 -1.39 6.96
N ILE A 272 -10.63 -2.31 7.63
CA ILE A 272 -9.26 -2.73 7.33
C ILE A 272 -9.28 -4.16 6.76
N VAL A 273 -8.56 -4.36 5.65
CA VAL A 273 -8.30 -5.68 5.06
C VAL A 273 -6.83 -6.02 5.29
N PRO A 274 -6.51 -7.17 5.89
CA PRO A 274 -5.14 -7.52 6.24
C PRO A 274 -4.31 -7.90 5.02
N THR A 275 -3.04 -7.48 5.02
CA THR A 275 -2.03 -7.84 4.02
C THR A 275 -0.97 -8.81 4.56
N ALA A 276 -0.92 -8.99 5.89
CA ALA A 276 0.05 -9.87 6.53
C ALA A 276 0.13 -11.28 5.90
N PRO A 277 -0.97 -11.95 5.52
CA PRO A 277 -0.91 -13.27 4.89
C PRO A 277 -0.15 -13.26 3.56
N VAL A 278 -0.38 -12.28 2.70
CA VAL A 278 0.32 -12.20 1.41
C VAL A 278 1.78 -11.83 1.56
N PHE A 279 2.13 -10.94 2.50
CA PHE A 279 3.52 -10.64 2.82
C PHE A 279 4.25 -11.86 3.40
N ALA A 280 3.63 -12.60 4.32
CA ALA A 280 4.20 -13.82 4.87
C ALA A 280 4.49 -14.86 3.77
N GLN A 281 3.56 -15.08 2.85
CA GLN A 281 3.77 -15.98 1.73
C GLN A 281 4.86 -15.48 0.78
N ALA A 282 4.93 -14.16 0.52
CA ALA A 282 5.98 -13.57 -0.31
C ALA A 282 7.37 -13.75 0.33
N ILE A 283 7.51 -13.55 1.64
CA ILE A 283 8.73 -13.80 2.41
C ILE A 283 9.14 -15.27 2.26
N LEU A 284 8.21 -16.20 2.45
CA LEU A 284 8.47 -17.63 2.29
C LEU A 284 8.91 -17.98 0.87
N ASN A 285 8.28 -17.38 -0.14
CA ASN A 285 8.64 -17.60 -1.54
C ASN A 285 10.06 -17.07 -1.85
N ILE A 286 10.41 -15.88 -1.37
CA ILE A 286 11.76 -15.30 -1.50
C ILE A 286 12.78 -16.19 -0.81
N TRP A 287 12.50 -16.61 0.43
CA TRP A 287 13.40 -17.46 1.21
C TRP A 287 13.64 -18.83 0.57
N ASN A 288 12.58 -19.44 0.00
CA ASN A 288 12.65 -20.71 -0.70
C ASN A 288 13.16 -20.62 -2.16
N GLY A 289 13.37 -19.40 -2.68
CA GLY A 289 13.74 -19.18 -4.09
C GLY A 289 12.62 -19.55 -5.07
N THR A 290 11.35 -19.41 -4.65
CA THR A 290 10.17 -19.66 -5.48
C THR A 290 9.54 -18.36 -5.98
N SER A 291 8.62 -18.44 -6.94
CA SER A 291 8.02 -17.27 -7.59
C SER A 291 7.11 -16.47 -6.66
N VAL A 292 7.31 -15.16 -6.61
CA VAL A 292 6.40 -14.19 -5.95
C VAL A 292 5.22 -13.84 -6.87
N SER A 293 5.38 -13.95 -8.19
CA SER A 293 4.33 -13.59 -9.16
C SER A 293 3.06 -14.44 -9.05
N SER A 294 3.16 -15.66 -8.50
CA SER A 294 1.99 -16.51 -8.24
C SER A 294 0.99 -15.87 -7.29
N LEU A 295 1.43 -14.93 -6.43
CA LEU A 295 0.57 -14.20 -5.49
C LEU A 295 -0.29 -13.12 -6.18
N PHE A 296 -0.12 -12.92 -7.48
CA PHE A 296 -0.97 -11.99 -8.25
C PHE A 296 -2.25 -12.66 -8.78
N GLU A 297 -2.34 -13.99 -8.64
CA GLU A 297 -3.49 -14.78 -9.10
C GLU A 297 -4.46 -15.08 -7.95
N ALA A 298 -5.76 -14.92 -8.22
CA ALA A 298 -6.81 -15.10 -7.20
C ALA A 298 -6.85 -16.54 -6.64
N GLU A 299 -6.58 -17.54 -7.49
CA GLU A 299 -6.56 -18.95 -7.11
C GLU A 299 -5.47 -19.25 -6.06
N THR A 300 -4.35 -18.53 -6.11
CA THR A 300 -3.26 -18.69 -5.13
C THR A 300 -3.58 -17.97 -3.83
N LEU A 301 -4.28 -16.83 -3.90
CA LEU A 301 -4.60 -16.02 -2.72
C LEU A 301 -5.82 -16.54 -1.95
N SER A 302 -6.84 -17.08 -2.65
CA SER A 302 -8.07 -17.53 -2.01
C SER A 302 -7.81 -18.46 -0.83
N PRO A 303 -7.01 -19.54 -0.96
CA PRO A 303 -6.73 -20.43 0.18
C PRO A 303 -5.99 -19.75 1.35
N ILE A 304 -5.24 -18.69 1.07
CA ILE A 304 -4.49 -17.92 2.10
C ILE A 304 -5.48 -17.10 2.95
N TYR A 305 -6.60 -16.67 2.36
CA TYR A 305 -7.60 -15.82 2.99
C TYR A 305 -8.88 -16.57 3.42
N ASP A 306 -9.13 -17.80 2.94
CA ASP A 306 -10.37 -18.55 3.21
C ASP A 306 -10.68 -18.73 4.71
N GLY A 307 -9.65 -18.85 5.55
CA GLY A 307 -9.82 -18.92 7.00
C GLY A 307 -10.20 -17.61 7.69
N MET A 308 -10.03 -16.46 7.01
CA MET A 308 -10.28 -15.13 7.57
C MET A 308 -11.70 -14.64 7.27
N TYR A 309 -12.24 -14.99 6.10
CA TYR A 309 -13.60 -14.61 5.69
C TYR A 309 -14.68 -15.61 6.13
N ALA A 310 -14.29 -16.77 6.66
CA ALA A 310 -15.21 -17.76 7.20
C ALA A 310 -15.60 -17.52 8.68
N ALA A 311 -14.99 -16.54 9.34
CA ALA A 311 -15.15 -16.26 10.78
C ALA A 311 -16.09 -15.08 11.07
N GLU A 312 -16.69 -14.44 10.06
CA GLU A 312 -17.75 -13.42 10.15
C GLU A 312 -19.12 -14.04 9.74
#